data_99079e44dc090b9c5f720aae6ef0b6fd
#
_entry.id   99079e44dc090b9c5f720aae6ef0b6fd
#
_cell.length_a   1.000
_cell.length_b   1.000
_cell.length_c   1.000
_cell.angle_alpha   90.00
_cell.angle_beta   90.00
_cell.angle_gamma   90.00
#
_symmetry.space_group_name_H-M   'P 1'
#
loop_
_entity.id
_entity.type
_entity.pdbx_description
1 polymer ?
#
loop_
_entity_poly.entity_id
_entity_poly.type
_entity_poly.pdbx_seq_one_letter_code
_entity_poly.pdbx_strand_id
1 'polypeptide(L)'
;MSCPVVILSPVMPIWDEGAFCAPLTKLCATKGFQVTPLDTLSLFPKSFHFFNHSAIEILSFMIEELKEYFKEPAVFVGFSMAGMLVQILASRLLNVRAVLAVNAPGYPDKLLQRRLGDILFHLENNDLAGALEILNVFMHSYGGTKKRVALEIPKDQKSIAIERMTRGFKLLLALDARNEIVKYRGKFLALVGEKSQLATVDNQTKSQCVNHEYRIISGAATRLWDDNPVMTNAIVSEWMEGL
;
A
#
# COMPACT_ATOMS: atom_id res chain seq x y z
N MET A 1 24.87 10.98 -6.11
CA MET A 1 23.76 11.21 -5.15
C MET A 1 22.91 9.96 -5.17
N SER A 2 22.53 9.43 -4.01
CA SER A 2 21.65 8.26 -3.92
C SER A 2 20.25 8.66 -4.38
N CYS A 3 19.58 7.78 -5.14
CA CYS A 3 18.21 7.98 -5.60
C CYS A 3 17.27 8.01 -4.37
N PRO A 4 16.35 8.99 -4.23
CA PRO A 4 15.41 9.02 -3.12
C PRO A 4 14.41 7.88 -3.19
N VAL A 5 13.97 7.40 -2.02
CA VAL A 5 12.91 6.40 -1.86
C VAL A 5 11.69 7.05 -1.23
N VAL A 6 10.59 7.04 -1.93
CA VAL A 6 9.30 7.58 -1.48
C VAL A 6 8.40 6.44 -1.08
N ILE A 7 7.95 6.42 0.17
CA ILE A 7 7.11 5.35 0.71
C ILE A 7 5.71 5.88 0.98
N LEU A 8 4.74 5.37 0.26
CA LEU A 8 3.32 5.65 0.44
C LEU A 8 2.69 4.67 1.43
N SER A 9 2.02 5.21 2.44
CA SER A 9 1.41 4.45 3.53
C SER A 9 0.21 3.60 3.09
N PRO A 10 -0.09 2.49 3.78
CA PRO A 10 -1.37 1.82 3.64
C PRO A 10 -2.53 2.68 4.15
N VAL A 11 -3.76 2.20 4.01
CA VAL A 11 -4.90 2.80 4.69
C VAL A 11 -4.71 2.67 6.20
N MET A 12 -4.62 3.82 6.88
CA MET A 12 -4.40 3.90 8.33
C MET A 12 -5.46 4.80 8.96
N PRO A 13 -6.03 4.41 10.11
CA PRO A 13 -6.98 5.26 10.84
C PRO A 13 -6.33 6.56 11.32
N ILE A 14 -5.08 6.50 11.74
CA ILE A 14 -4.26 7.64 12.16
C ILE A 14 -2.89 7.50 11.51
N TRP A 15 -2.30 8.62 11.11
CA TRP A 15 -0.91 8.66 10.63
C TRP A 15 0.06 8.41 11.80
N ASP A 16 1.01 7.49 11.61
CA ASP A 16 1.98 7.07 12.62
C ASP A 16 3.41 7.58 12.36
N GLU A 17 3.53 8.69 11.61
CA GLU A 17 4.80 9.33 11.25
C GLU A 17 5.78 8.37 10.53
N GLY A 18 5.24 7.36 9.84
CA GLY A 18 6.02 6.39 9.10
C GLY A 18 6.51 5.18 9.91
N ALA A 19 6.06 5.00 11.14
CA ALA A 19 6.46 3.86 11.97
C ALA A 19 6.10 2.51 11.34
N PHE A 20 5.02 2.46 10.56
CA PHE A 20 4.57 1.25 9.84
C PHE A 20 5.63 0.66 8.90
N CYS A 21 6.50 1.50 8.33
CA CYS A 21 7.52 1.08 7.37
C CYS A 21 8.95 1.08 7.94
N ALA A 22 9.12 1.20 9.26
CA ALA A 22 10.43 1.29 9.91
C ALA A 22 11.43 0.19 9.49
N PRO A 23 11.06 -1.09 9.33
CA PRO A 23 12.00 -2.12 8.87
C PRO A 23 12.55 -1.81 7.47
N LEU A 24 11.71 -1.38 6.53
CA LEU A 24 12.12 -1.01 5.19
C LEU A 24 12.97 0.27 5.22
N THR A 25 12.57 1.28 5.97
CA THR A 25 13.33 2.53 6.13
C THR A 25 14.73 2.25 6.64
N LYS A 26 14.87 1.37 7.63
CA LYS A 26 16.16 0.95 8.15
C LYS A 26 17.00 0.25 7.08
N LEU A 27 16.40 -0.67 6.32
CA LEU A 27 17.08 -1.37 5.23
C LEU A 27 17.56 -0.40 4.15
N CYS A 28 16.73 0.55 3.72
CA CYS A 28 17.09 1.58 2.76
C CYS A 28 18.28 2.44 3.25
N ALA A 29 18.22 2.85 4.52
CA ALA A 29 19.28 3.66 5.14
C ALA A 29 20.62 2.93 5.16
N THR A 30 20.67 1.62 5.45
CA THR A 30 21.90 0.82 5.41
C THR A 30 22.52 0.75 4.02
N LYS A 31 21.74 0.98 2.97
CA LYS A 31 22.17 1.02 1.57
C LYS A 31 22.41 2.45 1.05
N GLY A 32 22.34 3.45 1.92
CA GLY A 32 22.60 4.85 1.58
C GLY A 32 21.46 5.58 0.88
N PHE A 33 20.25 5.02 0.85
CA PHE A 33 19.09 5.70 0.27
C PHE A 33 18.48 6.68 1.29
N GLN A 34 18.04 7.84 0.79
CA GLN A 34 17.19 8.76 1.55
C GLN A 34 15.75 8.33 1.44
N VAL A 35 15.05 8.23 2.57
CA VAL A 35 13.66 7.75 2.63
C VAL A 35 12.72 8.86 3.06
N THR A 36 11.64 9.04 2.32
CA THR A 36 10.55 9.96 2.66
C THR A 36 9.24 9.16 2.77
N PRO A 37 8.79 8.84 3.99
CA PRO A 37 7.47 8.26 4.19
C PRO A 37 6.40 9.34 4.06
N LEU A 38 5.33 9.04 3.33
CA LEU A 38 4.19 9.92 3.11
C LEU A 38 2.90 9.24 3.56
N ASP A 39 2.05 10.02 4.20
CA ASP A 39 0.66 9.64 4.45
C ASP A 39 -0.13 9.71 3.12
N THR A 40 -0.41 8.57 2.53
CA THR A 40 -1.11 8.50 1.24
C THR A 40 -2.45 9.22 1.26
N LEU A 41 -3.17 9.15 2.40
CA LEU A 41 -4.50 9.76 2.51
C LEU A 41 -4.45 11.28 2.69
N SER A 42 -3.32 11.85 3.09
CA SER A 42 -3.14 13.30 3.16
C SER A 42 -2.78 13.93 1.81
N LEU A 43 -2.42 13.12 0.80
CA LEU A 43 -2.25 13.58 -0.58
C LEU A 43 -3.59 13.89 -1.28
N PHE A 44 -4.72 13.57 -0.65
CA PHE A 44 -6.04 13.93 -1.17
C PHE A 44 -6.43 15.34 -0.73
N PRO A 45 -7.08 16.12 -1.61
CA PRO A 45 -7.64 17.42 -1.20
C PRO A 45 -8.60 17.23 -0.03
N LYS A 46 -8.55 18.13 0.97
CA LYS A 46 -9.47 18.11 2.11
C LYS A 46 -10.94 18.24 1.69
N SER A 47 -11.21 18.92 0.58
CA SER A 47 -12.54 19.07 -0.03
C SER A 47 -13.02 17.84 -0.80
N PHE A 48 -12.25 16.77 -0.80
CA PHE A 48 -12.49 15.63 -1.65
C PHE A 48 -13.54 14.69 -1.02
N HIS A 49 -14.74 14.67 -1.56
CA HIS A 49 -15.78 13.72 -1.20
C HIS A 49 -15.94 12.69 -2.32
N PHE A 50 -15.81 11.40 -1.99
CA PHE A 50 -16.00 10.29 -2.93
C PHE A 50 -17.36 10.29 -3.65
N PHE A 51 -18.33 11.01 -3.12
CA PHE A 51 -19.63 11.19 -3.78
C PHE A 51 -19.58 12.09 -5.01
N ASN A 52 -18.53 12.93 -5.14
CA ASN A 52 -18.44 13.96 -6.16
C ASN A 52 -17.27 13.78 -7.15
N HIS A 53 -16.40 12.79 -6.92
CA HIS A 53 -15.18 12.63 -7.73
C HIS A 53 -14.94 11.17 -8.09
N SER A 54 -14.54 10.92 -9.32
CA SER A 54 -14.16 9.61 -9.80
C SER A 54 -12.74 9.22 -9.31
N ALA A 55 -12.45 7.91 -9.32
CA ALA A 55 -11.09 7.43 -9.03
C ALA A 55 -10.03 8.04 -9.98
N ILE A 56 -10.43 8.38 -11.23
CA ILE A 56 -9.55 9.03 -12.22
C ILE A 56 -9.18 10.45 -11.80
N GLU A 57 -10.12 11.23 -11.29
CA GLU A 57 -9.85 12.59 -10.79
C GLU A 57 -8.95 12.56 -9.56
N ILE A 58 -9.16 11.58 -8.66
CA ILE A 58 -8.27 11.35 -7.51
C ILE A 58 -6.85 11.07 -7.98
N LEU A 59 -6.69 10.14 -8.92
CA LEU A 59 -5.38 9.79 -9.46
C LEU A 59 -4.71 10.99 -10.14
N SER A 60 -5.46 11.78 -10.89
CA SER A 60 -4.93 12.97 -11.56
C SER A 60 -4.41 14.00 -10.55
N PHE A 61 -5.15 14.23 -9.48
CA PHE A 61 -4.72 15.11 -8.40
C PHE A 61 -3.45 14.58 -7.71
N MET A 62 -3.41 13.31 -7.35
CA MET A 62 -2.23 12.71 -6.73
C MET A 62 -0.99 12.77 -7.63
N ILE A 63 -1.16 12.65 -8.94
CA ILE A 63 -0.07 12.80 -9.90
C ILE A 63 0.52 14.20 -9.83
N GLU A 64 -0.31 15.24 -9.82
CA GLU A 64 0.16 16.62 -9.76
C GLU A 64 0.85 16.92 -8.42
N GLU A 65 0.29 16.48 -7.31
CA GLU A 65 0.92 16.61 -5.98
C GLU A 65 2.28 15.92 -5.93
N LEU A 66 2.38 14.68 -6.42
CA LEU A 66 3.64 13.95 -6.41
C LEU A 66 4.70 14.56 -7.35
N LYS A 67 4.31 15.16 -8.48
CA LYS A 67 5.25 15.88 -9.37
C LYS A 67 5.89 17.08 -8.68
N GLU A 68 5.13 17.80 -7.86
CA GLU A 68 5.68 18.95 -7.12
C GLU A 68 6.69 18.54 -6.05
N TYR A 69 6.44 17.40 -5.38
CA TYR A 69 7.35 16.87 -4.36
C TYR A 69 8.62 16.24 -4.94
N PHE A 70 8.52 15.58 -6.10
CA PHE A 70 9.60 14.74 -6.63
C PHE A 70 9.99 15.11 -8.06
N LYS A 71 10.87 16.11 -8.17
CA LYS A 71 11.44 16.56 -9.44
C LYS A 71 12.56 15.65 -9.94
N GLU A 72 13.22 14.94 -9.02
CA GLU A 72 14.29 13.98 -9.31
C GLU A 72 13.77 12.56 -9.45
N PRO A 73 14.44 11.68 -10.23
CA PRO A 73 14.07 10.28 -10.31
C PRO A 73 14.07 9.60 -8.94
N ALA A 74 12.96 8.94 -8.58
CA ALA A 74 12.76 8.31 -7.28
C ALA A 74 12.30 6.85 -7.40
N VAL A 75 12.60 6.06 -6.36
CA VAL A 75 12.00 4.76 -6.14
C VAL A 75 10.69 4.96 -5.39
N PHE A 76 9.59 4.48 -5.96
CA PHE A 76 8.28 4.53 -5.30
C PHE A 76 7.95 3.21 -4.65
N VAL A 77 7.62 3.26 -3.37
CA VAL A 77 7.18 2.11 -2.59
C VAL A 77 5.75 2.36 -2.13
N GLY A 78 4.87 1.38 -2.29
CA GLY A 78 3.51 1.46 -1.78
C GLY A 78 3.13 0.22 -1.00
N PHE A 79 2.49 0.42 0.15
CA PHE A 79 1.97 -0.65 0.99
C PHE A 79 0.46 -0.81 0.79
N SER A 80 -0.02 -2.04 0.63
CA SER A 80 -1.45 -2.35 0.51
C SER A 80 -2.12 -1.51 -0.61
N MET A 81 -3.11 -0.68 -0.27
CA MET A 81 -3.79 0.25 -1.21
C MET A 81 -2.79 1.13 -1.96
N ALA A 82 -1.82 1.70 -1.26
CA ALA A 82 -0.79 2.53 -1.88
C ALA A 82 0.11 1.73 -2.83
N GLY A 83 0.27 0.41 -2.61
CA GLY A 83 0.97 -0.47 -3.54
C GLY A 83 0.22 -0.64 -4.87
N MET A 84 -1.11 -0.62 -4.87
CA MET A 84 -1.89 -0.55 -6.11
C MET A 84 -1.74 0.83 -6.77
N LEU A 85 -1.74 1.90 -5.97
CA LEU A 85 -1.51 3.26 -6.49
C LEU A 85 -0.17 3.39 -7.20
N VAL A 86 0.94 2.95 -6.59
CA VAL A 86 2.26 3.08 -7.24
C VAL A 86 2.37 2.25 -8.52
N GLN A 87 1.66 1.12 -8.63
CA GLN A 87 1.56 0.37 -9.87
C GLN A 87 0.87 1.17 -10.98
N ILE A 88 -0.17 1.95 -10.64
CA ILE A 88 -0.88 2.81 -11.59
C ILE A 88 -0.03 4.05 -11.94
N LEU A 89 0.57 4.67 -10.92
CA LEU A 89 1.36 5.88 -11.07
C LEU A 89 2.66 5.63 -11.85
N ALA A 90 3.20 4.42 -11.81
CA ALA A 90 4.44 4.04 -12.48
C ALA A 90 4.49 4.40 -13.97
N SER A 91 3.36 4.27 -14.68
CA SER A 91 3.26 4.59 -16.10
C SER A 91 2.87 6.04 -16.39
N ARG A 92 2.52 6.81 -15.36
CA ARG A 92 1.97 8.16 -15.48
C ARG A 92 2.91 9.25 -14.97
N LEU A 93 3.84 8.90 -14.09
CA LEU A 93 4.89 9.79 -13.59
C LEU A 93 6.16 9.61 -14.42
N LEU A 94 6.81 10.71 -14.78
CA LEU A 94 8.04 10.68 -15.60
C LEU A 94 9.28 10.26 -14.79
N ASN A 95 9.29 10.55 -13.50
CA ASN A 95 10.47 10.40 -12.64
C ASN A 95 10.43 9.12 -11.79
N VAL A 96 9.81 8.04 -12.30
CA VAL A 96 9.79 6.75 -11.61
C VAL A 96 10.98 5.91 -12.05
N ARG A 97 11.98 5.77 -11.18
CA ARG A 97 13.14 4.92 -11.42
C ARG A 97 12.83 3.44 -11.22
N ALA A 98 12.12 3.13 -10.15
CA ALA A 98 11.69 1.78 -9.82
C ALA A 98 10.44 1.79 -8.92
N VAL A 99 9.73 0.69 -8.86
CA VAL A 99 8.52 0.52 -8.05
C VAL A 99 8.59 -0.74 -7.22
N LEU A 100 8.24 -0.61 -5.93
CA LEU A 100 8.06 -1.72 -5.01
C LEU A 100 6.62 -1.72 -4.46
N ALA A 101 5.83 -2.72 -4.79
CA ALA A 101 4.50 -2.94 -4.24
C ALA A 101 4.58 -3.98 -3.11
N VAL A 102 4.27 -3.56 -1.87
CA VAL A 102 4.38 -4.38 -0.67
C VAL A 102 3.00 -4.84 -0.23
N ASN A 103 2.78 -6.13 -0.30
CA ASN A 103 1.51 -6.79 0.05
C ASN A 103 0.29 -6.03 -0.47
N ALA A 104 0.31 -5.73 -1.75
CA ALA A 104 -0.66 -4.91 -2.45
C ALA A 104 -1.40 -5.73 -3.50
N PRO A 105 -2.73 -5.63 -3.60
CA PRO A 105 -3.45 -6.22 -4.71
C PRO A 105 -3.16 -5.45 -6.00
N GLY A 106 -3.36 -6.08 -7.14
CA GLY A 106 -3.32 -5.41 -8.44
C GLY A 106 -4.70 -4.94 -8.88
N TYR A 107 -5.74 -5.56 -8.36
CA TYR A 107 -7.14 -5.26 -8.64
C TYR A 107 -8.05 -5.82 -7.54
N PRO A 108 -9.26 -5.25 -7.37
CA PRO A 108 -10.23 -5.72 -6.39
C PRO A 108 -11.01 -6.94 -6.95
N ASP A 109 -10.52 -8.14 -6.65
CA ASP A 109 -11.26 -9.37 -6.94
C ASP A 109 -12.51 -9.52 -6.05
N LYS A 110 -13.34 -10.51 -6.32
CA LYS A 110 -14.58 -10.74 -5.56
C LYS A 110 -14.33 -10.98 -4.07
N LEU A 111 -13.20 -11.59 -3.72
CA LEU A 111 -12.84 -11.86 -2.33
C LEU A 111 -12.47 -10.58 -1.60
N LEU A 112 -11.63 -9.74 -2.21
CA LEU A 112 -11.26 -8.44 -1.66
C LEU A 112 -12.48 -7.52 -1.54
N GLN A 113 -13.33 -7.46 -2.59
CA GLN A 113 -14.58 -6.68 -2.56
C GLN A 113 -15.47 -7.05 -1.38
N ARG A 114 -15.68 -8.35 -1.14
CA ARG A 114 -16.49 -8.84 -0.01
C ARG A 114 -15.84 -8.43 1.32
N ARG A 115 -14.54 -8.69 1.53
CA ARG A 115 -13.85 -8.41 2.78
C ARG A 115 -13.79 -6.92 3.12
N LEU A 116 -13.54 -6.08 2.11
CA LEU A 116 -13.60 -4.63 2.31
C LEU A 116 -15.03 -4.14 2.50
N GLY A 117 -16.01 -4.78 1.87
CA GLY A 117 -17.42 -4.50 2.09
C GLY A 117 -17.83 -4.72 3.55
N ASP A 118 -17.36 -5.80 4.17
CA ASP A 118 -17.61 -6.07 5.59
C ASP A 118 -17.03 -4.97 6.50
N ILE A 119 -15.81 -4.51 6.20
CA ILE A 119 -15.18 -3.39 6.94
C ILE A 119 -15.94 -2.07 6.73
N LEU A 120 -16.29 -1.77 5.47
CA LEU A 120 -17.00 -0.55 5.10
C LEU A 120 -18.39 -0.49 5.74
N PHE A 121 -19.08 -1.62 5.86
CA PHE A 121 -20.37 -1.71 6.55
C PHE A 121 -20.26 -1.18 7.99
N HIS A 122 -19.25 -1.59 8.76
CA HIS A 122 -19.01 -1.09 10.12
C HIS A 122 -18.67 0.40 10.14
N LEU A 123 -17.80 0.86 9.24
CA LEU A 123 -17.42 2.28 9.16
C LEU A 123 -18.61 3.18 8.83
N GLU A 124 -19.48 2.78 7.90
CA GLU A 124 -20.68 3.51 7.49
C GLU A 124 -21.75 3.54 8.58
N ASN A 125 -21.74 2.56 9.49
CA ASN A 125 -22.56 2.53 10.69
C ASN A 125 -21.88 3.19 11.93
N ASN A 126 -20.79 3.95 11.72
CA ASN A 126 -20.03 4.63 12.79
C ASN A 126 -19.45 3.67 13.85
N ASP A 127 -19.25 2.40 13.47
CA ASP A 127 -18.67 1.36 14.32
C ASP A 127 -17.19 1.14 13.97
N LEU A 128 -16.35 2.06 14.44
CA LEU A 128 -14.88 1.96 14.23
C LEU A 128 -14.29 0.71 14.89
N ALA A 129 -14.80 0.33 16.06
CA ALA A 129 -14.27 -0.82 16.78
C ALA A 129 -14.48 -2.13 16.02
N GLY A 130 -15.70 -2.36 15.49
CA GLY A 130 -16.01 -3.50 14.63
C GLY A 130 -15.18 -3.51 13.35
N ALA A 131 -15.04 -2.36 12.70
CA ALA A 131 -14.20 -2.22 11.51
C ALA A 131 -12.73 -2.59 11.77
N LEU A 132 -12.15 -2.11 12.87
CA LEU A 132 -10.77 -2.44 13.25
C LEU A 132 -10.61 -3.90 13.66
N GLU A 133 -11.60 -4.49 14.32
CA GLU A 133 -11.58 -5.91 14.67
C GLU A 133 -11.55 -6.79 13.42
N ILE A 134 -12.44 -6.54 12.45
CA ILE A 134 -12.49 -7.30 11.20
C ILE A 134 -11.21 -7.08 10.38
N LEU A 135 -10.73 -5.84 10.27
CA LEU A 135 -9.47 -5.56 9.60
C LEU A 135 -8.32 -6.33 10.23
N ASN A 136 -8.24 -6.35 11.56
CA ASN A 136 -7.21 -7.09 12.28
C ASN A 136 -7.27 -8.60 11.99
N VAL A 137 -8.45 -9.19 11.85
CA VAL A 137 -8.61 -10.59 11.42
C VAL A 137 -7.98 -10.81 10.04
N PHE A 138 -8.24 -9.91 9.09
CA PHE A 138 -7.72 -10.03 7.73
C PHE A 138 -6.22 -9.72 7.60
N MET A 139 -5.64 -9.02 8.56
CA MET A 139 -4.20 -8.74 8.58
C MET A 139 -3.35 -9.93 9.04
N HIS A 140 -3.94 -10.95 9.66
CA HIS A 140 -3.25 -12.15 10.10
C HIS A 140 -3.53 -13.34 9.18
N SER A 141 -2.72 -14.40 9.29
CA SER A 141 -3.00 -15.66 8.61
C SER A 141 -4.30 -16.28 9.13
N TYR A 142 -5.04 -16.95 8.26
CA TYR A 142 -6.26 -17.65 8.66
C TYR A 142 -5.96 -18.67 9.78
N GLY A 143 -6.70 -18.59 10.89
CA GLY A 143 -6.48 -19.44 12.06
C GLY A 143 -5.23 -19.10 12.89
N GLY A 144 -4.54 -18.01 12.62
CA GLY A 144 -3.36 -17.59 13.35
C GLY A 144 -3.69 -17.14 14.79
N THR A 145 -2.83 -17.52 15.75
CA THR A 145 -2.98 -17.24 17.19
C THR A 145 -2.30 -15.95 17.65
N LYS A 146 -1.80 -15.11 16.73
CA LYS A 146 -1.10 -13.88 17.13
C LYS A 146 -2.03 -12.98 17.95
N LYS A 147 -1.53 -12.52 19.10
CA LYS A 147 -2.25 -11.58 19.98
C LYS A 147 -2.64 -10.33 19.20
N ARG A 148 -3.92 -9.99 19.27
CA ARG A 148 -4.46 -8.75 18.75
C ARG A 148 -3.85 -7.59 19.52
N VAL A 149 -3.13 -6.72 18.84
CA VAL A 149 -2.79 -5.41 19.40
C VAL A 149 -4.00 -4.54 19.08
N ALA A 150 -4.80 -4.23 20.09
CA ALA A 150 -5.88 -3.27 19.92
C ALA A 150 -5.24 -1.89 19.62
N LEU A 151 -5.55 -1.33 18.45
CA LEU A 151 -5.17 0.03 18.15
C LEU A 151 -6.15 0.94 18.90
N GLU A 152 -5.67 1.59 19.96
CA GLU A 152 -6.48 2.56 20.70
C GLU A 152 -6.54 3.88 19.93
N ILE A 153 -7.72 4.23 19.48
CA ILE A 153 -7.99 5.51 18.80
C ILE A 153 -8.59 6.48 19.82
N PRO A 154 -7.99 7.65 20.04
CA PRO A 154 -8.58 8.69 20.88
C PRO A 154 -10.00 9.03 20.44
N LYS A 155 -10.90 9.29 21.40
CA LYS A 155 -12.33 9.54 21.11
C LYS A 155 -12.57 10.73 20.17
N ASP A 156 -11.76 11.77 20.31
CA ASP A 156 -11.76 12.98 19.49
C ASP A 156 -11.28 12.73 18.06
N GLN A 157 -10.55 11.66 17.81
CA GLN A 157 -10.05 11.27 16.48
C GLN A 157 -10.92 10.19 15.79
N LYS A 158 -11.97 9.70 16.45
CA LYS A 158 -12.82 8.63 15.93
C LYS A 158 -13.41 8.96 14.55
N SER A 159 -13.99 10.15 14.40
CA SER A 159 -14.62 10.58 13.13
C SER A 159 -13.59 10.69 11.99
N ILE A 160 -12.42 11.23 12.30
CA ILE A 160 -11.31 11.34 11.34
C ILE A 160 -10.84 9.95 10.90
N ALA A 161 -10.70 9.02 11.86
CA ALA A 161 -10.28 7.65 11.57
C ALA A 161 -11.28 6.93 10.65
N ILE A 162 -12.59 7.07 10.93
CA ILE A 162 -13.66 6.51 10.09
C ILE A 162 -13.60 7.09 8.68
N GLU A 163 -13.52 8.42 8.56
CA GLU A 163 -13.42 9.09 7.26
C GLU A 163 -12.21 8.61 6.47
N ARG A 164 -11.02 8.58 7.08
CA ARG A 164 -9.77 8.13 6.45
C ARG A 164 -9.88 6.71 5.93
N MET A 165 -10.33 5.78 6.78
CA MET A 165 -10.46 4.37 6.39
C MET A 165 -11.51 4.18 5.29
N THR A 166 -12.67 4.85 5.41
CA THR A 166 -13.73 4.79 4.39
C THR A 166 -13.22 5.27 3.04
N ARG A 167 -12.54 6.42 3.02
CA ARG A 167 -11.96 6.99 1.78
C ARG A 167 -10.92 6.04 1.17
N GLY A 168 -10.00 5.53 1.97
CA GLY A 168 -8.94 4.63 1.49
C GLY A 168 -9.49 3.31 0.94
N PHE A 169 -10.44 2.68 1.61
CA PHE A 169 -11.01 1.41 1.13
C PHE A 169 -11.94 1.58 -0.08
N LYS A 170 -12.71 2.66 -0.14
CA LYS A 170 -13.49 3.00 -1.35
C LYS A 170 -12.59 3.26 -2.55
N LEU A 171 -11.48 3.96 -2.35
CA LEU A 171 -10.49 4.14 -3.42
C LEU A 171 -9.91 2.79 -3.87
N LEU A 172 -9.48 1.95 -2.93
CA LEU A 172 -8.93 0.63 -3.26
C LEU A 172 -9.90 -0.19 -4.11
N LEU A 173 -11.20 -0.15 -3.80
CA LEU A 173 -12.23 -0.85 -4.57
C LEU A 173 -12.49 -0.25 -5.97
N ALA A 174 -12.15 1.02 -6.17
CA ALA A 174 -12.35 1.72 -7.44
C ALA A 174 -11.13 1.66 -8.38
N LEU A 175 -9.98 1.17 -7.90
CA LEU A 175 -8.74 1.11 -8.67
C LEU A 175 -8.53 -0.25 -9.34
N ASP A 176 -7.82 -0.23 -10.48
CA ASP A 176 -7.37 -1.42 -11.20
C ASP A 176 -6.01 -1.13 -11.86
N ALA A 177 -4.97 -1.82 -11.43
CA ALA A 177 -3.62 -1.61 -11.93
C ALA A 177 -3.24 -2.54 -13.11
N ARG A 178 -4.10 -3.48 -13.51
CA ARG A 178 -3.77 -4.51 -14.51
C ARG A 178 -3.34 -3.93 -15.86
N ASN A 179 -4.04 -2.90 -16.32
CA ASN A 179 -3.76 -2.25 -17.61
C ASN A 179 -2.71 -1.13 -17.50
N GLU A 180 -2.32 -0.75 -16.30
CA GLU A 180 -1.37 0.34 -16.09
C GLU A 180 0.05 -0.19 -15.92
N ILE A 181 0.26 -1.18 -15.04
CA ILE A 181 1.60 -1.71 -14.79
C ILE A 181 2.25 -2.31 -16.04
N VAL A 182 1.47 -2.87 -16.96
CA VAL A 182 1.99 -3.43 -18.21
C VAL A 182 2.58 -2.37 -19.15
N LYS A 183 2.27 -1.09 -18.95
CA LYS A 183 2.83 0.04 -19.70
C LYS A 183 4.17 0.50 -19.12
N TYR A 184 4.42 0.25 -17.85
CA TYR A 184 5.68 0.57 -17.19
C TYR A 184 6.78 -0.38 -17.65
N ARG A 185 7.96 0.15 -17.98
CA ARG A 185 9.11 -0.63 -18.47
C ARG A 185 10.29 -0.62 -17.51
N GLY A 186 10.19 0.17 -16.45
CA GLY A 186 11.20 0.24 -15.40
C GLY A 186 11.19 -0.98 -14.48
N LYS A 187 12.04 -0.94 -13.48
CA LYS A 187 12.20 -2.03 -12.51
C LYS A 187 11.01 -2.07 -11.55
N PHE A 188 10.34 -3.22 -11.46
CA PHE A 188 9.18 -3.43 -10.59
C PHE A 188 9.35 -4.70 -9.75
N LEU A 189 9.07 -4.60 -8.47
CA LEU A 189 8.96 -5.74 -7.56
C LEU A 189 7.62 -5.72 -6.84
N ALA A 190 6.87 -6.80 -6.92
CA ALA A 190 5.70 -7.05 -6.10
C ALA A 190 6.01 -8.14 -5.06
N LEU A 191 5.76 -7.82 -3.78
CA LEU A 191 5.84 -8.77 -2.68
C LEU A 191 4.44 -9.07 -2.16
N VAL A 192 4.13 -10.34 -1.99
CA VAL A 192 2.86 -10.78 -1.40
C VAL A 192 3.11 -11.87 -0.37
N GLY A 193 2.43 -11.80 0.77
CA GLY A 193 2.47 -12.86 1.77
C GLY A 193 1.68 -14.08 1.31
N GLU A 194 2.25 -15.28 1.41
CA GLU A 194 1.62 -16.54 1.05
C GLU A 194 0.24 -16.74 1.71
N LYS A 195 0.10 -16.25 2.95
CA LYS A 195 -1.11 -16.37 3.78
C LYS A 195 -1.89 -15.07 3.89
N SER A 196 -1.58 -14.09 3.06
CA SER A 196 -2.27 -12.81 3.07
C SER A 196 -3.73 -12.96 2.65
N GLN A 197 -4.61 -12.25 3.34
CA GLN A 197 -6.04 -12.37 3.14
C GLN A 197 -6.64 -11.25 2.27
N LEU A 198 -6.02 -10.08 2.18
CA LEU A 198 -6.51 -8.95 1.38
C LEU A 198 -5.78 -8.87 0.03
N ALA A 199 -4.46 -8.71 0.06
CA ALA A 199 -3.62 -8.87 -1.12
C ALA A 199 -3.23 -10.35 -1.21
N THR A 200 -3.82 -11.09 -2.10
CA THR A 200 -3.57 -12.52 -2.29
C THR A 200 -2.68 -12.77 -3.49
N VAL A 201 -2.15 -13.98 -3.62
CA VAL A 201 -1.39 -14.40 -4.82
C VAL A 201 -2.25 -14.29 -6.09
N ASP A 202 -3.57 -14.49 -5.96
CA ASP A 202 -4.50 -14.51 -7.09
C ASP A 202 -4.85 -13.11 -7.60
N ASN A 203 -4.89 -12.10 -6.72
CA ASN A 203 -5.24 -10.73 -7.11
C ASN A 203 -4.03 -9.84 -7.40
N GLN A 204 -2.85 -10.45 -7.65
CA GLN A 204 -1.68 -9.72 -8.13
C GLN A 204 -1.83 -9.36 -9.62
N THR A 205 -1.26 -8.21 -10.01
CA THR A 205 -1.03 -7.94 -11.43
C THR A 205 0.01 -8.93 -11.98
N LYS A 206 -0.09 -9.22 -13.27
CA LYS A 206 0.92 -10.02 -13.98
C LYS A 206 1.36 -9.26 -15.23
N SER A 207 2.67 -9.14 -15.41
CA SER A 207 3.27 -8.52 -16.58
C SER A 207 4.34 -9.45 -17.14
N GLN A 208 4.52 -9.45 -18.46
CA GLN A 208 5.59 -10.20 -19.13
C GLN A 208 6.88 -9.37 -19.31
N CYS A 209 6.93 -8.16 -18.72
CA CYS A 209 8.12 -7.34 -18.76
C CYS A 209 9.25 -8.00 -17.98
N VAL A 210 10.43 -8.14 -18.58
CA VAL A 210 11.60 -8.80 -17.97
C VAL A 210 12.12 -8.08 -16.72
N ASN A 211 11.77 -6.79 -16.55
CA ASN A 211 12.14 -5.98 -15.40
C ASN A 211 11.12 -6.09 -14.25
N HIS A 212 10.08 -6.92 -14.39
CA HIS A 212 9.03 -7.08 -13.39
C HIS A 212 9.17 -8.41 -12.66
N GLU A 213 9.30 -8.33 -11.35
CA GLU A 213 9.44 -9.47 -10.45
C GLU A 213 8.22 -9.59 -9.52
N TYR A 214 7.81 -10.83 -9.29
CA TYR A 214 6.72 -11.17 -8.38
C TYR A 214 7.22 -12.22 -7.40
N ARG A 215 7.25 -11.91 -6.11
CA ARG A 215 7.80 -12.79 -5.08
C ARG A 215 6.77 -13.05 -3.98
N ILE A 216 6.63 -14.31 -3.62
CA ILE A 216 5.77 -14.75 -2.51
C ILE A 216 6.65 -14.92 -1.29
N ILE A 217 6.25 -14.30 -0.17
CA ILE A 217 6.93 -14.44 1.12
C ILE A 217 6.31 -15.60 1.87
N SER A 218 7.04 -16.70 1.97
CA SER A 218 6.54 -17.93 2.58
C SER A 218 6.20 -17.76 4.06
N GLY A 219 5.05 -18.29 4.46
CA GLY A 219 4.53 -18.23 5.82
C GLY A 219 4.00 -16.86 6.25
N ALA A 220 4.21 -15.80 5.47
CA ALA A 220 3.78 -14.45 5.81
C ALA A 220 2.30 -14.20 5.46
N ALA A 221 1.63 -13.38 6.29
CA ALA A 221 0.35 -12.77 5.99
C ALA A 221 0.58 -11.32 5.48
N THR A 222 -0.14 -10.35 6.03
CA THR A 222 -0.06 -8.95 5.56
C THR A 222 1.22 -8.25 5.99
N ARG A 223 1.76 -8.58 7.16
CA ARG A 223 2.93 -7.93 7.75
C ARG A 223 4.22 -8.70 7.42
N LEU A 224 4.73 -8.54 6.21
CA LEU A 224 5.83 -9.35 5.69
C LEU A 224 7.08 -9.35 6.58
N TRP A 225 7.46 -8.17 7.11
CA TRP A 225 8.62 -8.05 8.01
C TRP A 225 8.41 -8.61 9.41
N ASP A 226 7.17 -8.61 9.90
CA ASP A 226 6.84 -9.22 11.21
C ASP A 226 6.75 -10.75 11.11
N ASP A 227 6.32 -11.25 9.96
CA ASP A 227 6.04 -12.66 9.75
C ASP A 227 7.26 -13.43 9.22
N ASN A 228 8.02 -12.86 8.28
CA ASN A 228 9.24 -13.45 7.74
C ASN A 228 10.27 -12.36 7.38
N PRO A 229 10.93 -11.74 8.40
CA PRO A 229 11.87 -10.65 8.19
C PRO A 229 13.11 -11.08 7.37
N VAL A 230 13.56 -12.31 7.54
CA VAL A 230 14.77 -12.82 6.88
C VAL A 230 14.56 -12.86 5.36
N MET A 231 13.50 -13.53 4.91
CA MET A 231 13.20 -13.66 3.47
C MET A 231 12.84 -12.31 2.86
N THR A 232 12.04 -11.49 3.58
CA THR A 232 11.64 -10.17 3.09
C THR A 232 12.84 -9.25 2.91
N ASN A 233 13.75 -9.18 3.90
CA ASN A 233 14.97 -8.38 3.80
C ASN A 233 15.89 -8.87 2.68
N ALA A 234 16.09 -10.17 2.53
CA ALA A 234 16.95 -10.73 1.49
C ALA A 234 16.47 -10.32 0.09
N ILE A 235 15.18 -10.54 -0.21
CA ILE A 235 14.61 -10.22 -1.53
C ILE A 235 14.65 -8.72 -1.82
N VAL A 236 14.25 -7.88 -0.86
CA VAL A 236 14.27 -6.42 -1.06
C VAL A 236 15.70 -5.91 -1.20
N SER A 237 16.64 -6.45 -0.41
CA SER A 237 18.05 -6.08 -0.49
C SER A 237 18.65 -6.39 -1.85
N GLU A 238 18.45 -7.60 -2.35
CA GLU A 238 18.89 -8.05 -3.68
C GLU A 238 18.31 -7.16 -4.79
N TRP A 239 17.00 -6.89 -4.71
CA TRP A 239 16.33 -6.04 -5.68
C TRP A 239 16.88 -4.60 -5.68
N MET A 240 17.18 -4.04 -4.50
CA MET A 240 17.74 -2.69 -4.35
C MET A 240 19.19 -2.59 -4.86
N GLU A 241 19.98 -3.65 -4.79
CA GLU A 241 21.36 -3.67 -5.34
C GLU A 241 21.42 -3.46 -6.84
N GLY A 242 20.33 -3.76 -7.53
CA GLY A 242 20.22 -3.52 -8.97
C GLY A 242 19.64 -2.13 -9.32
N LEU A 243 19.47 -1.19 -8.37
CA LEU A 243 19.01 0.18 -8.61
C LEU A 243 20.17 1.13 -8.79
#